data_81f6f2bd19f67a65d3c19db061612bc6
#
_entry.id   81f6f2bd19f67a65d3c19db061612bc6
#
_cell.length_a   1.000
_cell.length_b   1.000
_cell.length_c   1.000
_cell.angle_alpha   90.00
_cell.angle_beta   90.00
_cell.angle_gamma   90.00
#
_symmetry.space_group_name_H-M   'P 1'
#
loop_
_entity.id
_entity.type
_entity.pdbx_description
1 polymer ?
#
loop_
_entity_poly.entity_id
_entity_poly.type
_entity_poly.pdbx_seq_one_letter_code
_entity_poly.pdbx_strand_id
1 'polypeptide(L)'
;MRELLLCPPDYYGIEYEINPWMSVAHAAEVSVAQEQWKQLHATLSKFSKVHLIAPQPRLPDMVFTANAGLTVGRRFIPSNFRHKERAGEQPFFAKWMAQHDYEIDWLPEKLYFEGEGDALFGNDVLFCGYKFRSDIQSHRAIAEMLGCLAISVELVDPRFYHLDTCFCPLPDGGGFWFPNAFDEYGQRAIREHMTDLIEVAPEEAMHFSCNAVVIERDIVLPQGAPQLVTRLEERGYRCHPLPMSEFIKAGGACKCLTMFMPQREKA
;
A
#
# COMPACT_ATOMS: atom_id res chain seq x y z
N MET A 1 0.93 19.59 -5.88
CA MET A 1 0.03 18.91 -4.90
C MET A 1 -0.06 17.46 -5.31
N ARG A 2 0.17 16.53 -4.39
CA ARG A 2 0.04 15.07 -4.67
C ARG A 2 -1.39 14.74 -5.06
N GLU A 3 -1.56 13.76 -5.95
CA GLU A 3 -2.86 13.22 -6.34
C GLU A 3 -2.97 11.78 -5.85
N LEU A 4 -4.15 11.40 -5.37
CA LEU A 4 -4.43 10.08 -4.79
C LEU A 4 -5.68 9.49 -5.43
N LEU A 5 -5.73 8.17 -5.59
CA LEU A 5 -6.93 7.43 -5.98
C LEU A 5 -7.43 6.61 -4.79
N LEU A 6 -8.70 6.78 -4.44
CA LEU A 6 -9.42 6.00 -3.45
C LEU A 6 -10.67 5.38 -4.09
N CYS A 7 -11.18 4.31 -3.47
CA CYS A 7 -12.44 3.68 -3.84
C CYS A 7 -13.38 3.70 -2.63
N PRO A 8 -14.63 4.22 -2.75
CA PRO A 8 -15.61 4.18 -1.66
C PRO A 8 -15.93 2.73 -1.24
N PRO A 9 -16.22 2.49 0.05
CA PRO A 9 -16.45 1.16 0.60
C PRO A 9 -17.90 0.68 0.46
N ASP A 10 -18.62 1.04 -0.62
CA ASP A 10 -20.05 0.75 -0.77
C ASP A 10 -20.33 -0.77 -0.86
N TYR A 11 -19.36 -1.53 -1.38
CA TYR A 11 -19.45 -3.00 -1.48
C TYR A 11 -18.39 -3.71 -0.64
N TYR A 12 -17.69 -2.96 0.26
CA TYR A 12 -16.69 -3.54 1.14
C TYR A 12 -17.31 -4.52 2.13
N GLY A 13 -16.64 -5.65 2.30
CA GLY A 13 -16.98 -6.69 3.26
C GLY A 13 -15.96 -7.82 3.19
N ILE A 14 -15.96 -8.71 4.21
CA ILE A 14 -15.11 -9.90 4.22
C ILE A 14 -15.97 -11.08 3.74
N GLU A 15 -15.88 -11.37 2.43
CA GLU A 15 -16.67 -12.43 1.77
C GLU A 15 -15.86 -13.71 1.54
N TYR A 16 -14.55 -13.68 1.74
CA TYR A 16 -13.58 -14.75 1.59
C TYR A 16 -12.35 -14.54 2.47
N GLU A 17 -11.47 -15.51 2.56
CA GLU A 17 -10.27 -15.48 3.40
C GLU A 17 -9.03 -15.75 2.55
N ILE A 18 -8.26 -14.71 2.23
CA ILE A 18 -7.04 -14.77 1.40
C ILE A 18 -5.79 -14.24 2.12
N ASN A 19 -5.90 -13.94 3.39
CA ASN A 19 -4.79 -13.60 4.29
C ASN A 19 -5.17 -13.94 5.74
N PRO A 20 -4.21 -14.01 6.68
CA PRO A 20 -4.45 -14.42 8.06
C PRO A 20 -5.37 -13.50 8.89
N TRP A 21 -5.66 -12.29 8.44
CA TRP A 21 -6.51 -11.33 9.13
C TRP A 21 -7.99 -11.53 8.82
N MET A 22 -8.29 -11.99 7.60
CA MET A 22 -9.65 -12.16 7.14
C MET A 22 -10.34 -13.31 7.84
N SER A 23 -11.53 -13.04 8.34
CA SER A 23 -12.42 -14.07 8.87
C SER A 23 -13.86 -13.73 8.51
N VAL A 24 -14.51 -14.60 7.72
CA VAL A 24 -15.93 -14.44 7.36
C VAL A 24 -16.81 -14.51 8.60
N ALA A 25 -16.39 -15.25 9.64
CA ALA A 25 -17.10 -15.32 10.92
C ALA A 25 -16.99 -14.01 11.74
N HIS A 26 -15.99 -13.17 11.45
CA HIS A 26 -15.76 -11.88 12.09
C HIS A 26 -15.75 -10.75 11.04
N ALA A 27 -16.80 -10.72 10.23
CA ALA A 27 -16.95 -9.75 9.15
C ALA A 27 -16.86 -8.29 9.64
N ALA A 28 -16.52 -7.39 8.72
CA ALA A 28 -16.46 -5.97 9.01
C ALA A 28 -17.87 -5.39 9.26
N GLU A 29 -17.95 -4.46 10.21
CA GLU A 29 -19.14 -3.63 10.43
C GLU A 29 -19.20 -2.54 9.37
N VAL A 30 -20.10 -2.69 8.40
CA VAL A 30 -20.16 -1.83 7.19
C VAL A 30 -20.33 -0.34 7.53
N SER A 31 -21.20 -0.03 8.49
CA SER A 31 -21.45 1.37 8.90
C SER A 31 -20.22 2.02 9.52
N VAL A 32 -19.46 1.26 10.33
CA VAL A 32 -18.21 1.71 10.95
C VAL A 32 -17.12 1.86 9.89
N ALA A 33 -17.00 0.89 8.96
CA ALA A 33 -16.05 0.97 7.85
C ALA A 33 -16.29 2.22 6.98
N GLN A 34 -17.56 2.52 6.67
CA GLN A 34 -17.91 3.73 5.93
C GLN A 34 -17.50 5.01 6.66
N GLU A 35 -17.68 5.07 7.97
CA GLU A 35 -17.27 6.24 8.76
C GLU A 35 -15.74 6.36 8.84
N GLN A 36 -15.03 5.27 9.06
CA GLN A 36 -13.55 5.24 9.04
C GLN A 36 -12.99 5.69 7.69
N TRP A 37 -13.59 5.23 6.59
CA TRP A 37 -13.19 5.65 5.24
C TRP A 37 -13.46 7.14 5.00
N LYS A 38 -14.60 7.68 5.45
CA LYS A 38 -14.89 9.13 5.36
C LYS A 38 -13.86 9.96 6.11
N GLN A 39 -13.43 9.52 7.28
CA GLN A 39 -12.39 10.20 8.06
C GLN A 39 -11.04 10.17 7.32
N LEU A 40 -10.66 9.03 6.73
CA LEU A 40 -9.47 8.91 5.89
C LEU A 40 -9.54 9.86 4.70
N HIS A 41 -10.62 9.81 3.92
CA HIS A 41 -10.84 10.68 2.77
C HIS A 41 -10.78 12.16 3.15
N ALA A 42 -11.48 12.57 4.20
CA ALA A 42 -11.50 13.96 4.67
C ALA A 42 -10.11 14.42 5.14
N THR A 43 -9.33 13.54 5.77
CA THR A 43 -7.97 13.87 6.22
C THR A 43 -7.02 14.01 5.04
N LEU A 44 -7.00 13.04 4.11
CA LEU A 44 -6.15 13.09 2.92
C LEU A 44 -6.48 14.28 2.01
N SER A 45 -7.75 14.68 1.91
CA SER A 45 -8.20 15.82 1.10
C SER A 45 -7.69 17.18 1.61
N LYS A 46 -7.13 17.26 2.82
CA LYS A 46 -6.48 18.47 3.33
C LYS A 46 -5.11 18.70 2.71
N PHE A 47 -4.44 17.63 2.28
CA PHE A 47 -3.03 17.64 1.86
C PHE A 47 -2.84 17.24 0.39
N SER A 48 -3.87 16.69 -0.25
CA SER A 48 -3.80 16.13 -1.60
C SER A 48 -5.09 16.34 -2.37
N LYS A 49 -5.01 16.20 -3.68
CA LYS A 49 -6.18 16.05 -4.55
C LYS A 49 -6.59 14.58 -4.59
N VAL A 50 -7.78 14.27 -4.11
CA VAL A 50 -8.30 12.90 -4.08
C VAL A 50 -9.24 12.67 -5.25
N HIS A 51 -8.96 11.63 -6.04
CA HIS A 51 -9.82 11.10 -7.07
C HIS A 51 -10.56 9.87 -6.54
N LEU A 52 -11.75 9.63 -7.06
CA LEU A 52 -12.54 8.46 -6.68
C LEU A 52 -12.80 7.58 -7.90
N ILE A 53 -12.56 6.29 -7.74
CA ILE A 53 -13.05 5.27 -8.68
C ILE A 53 -14.34 4.68 -8.14
N ALA A 54 -15.33 4.46 -9.00
CA ALA A 54 -16.61 3.87 -8.60
C ALA A 54 -16.41 2.41 -8.17
N PRO A 55 -16.85 2.02 -6.96
CA PRO A 55 -16.76 0.64 -6.49
C PRO A 55 -17.63 -0.27 -7.34
N GLN A 56 -17.28 -1.54 -7.41
CA GLN A 56 -17.99 -2.53 -8.22
C GLN A 56 -18.62 -3.61 -7.34
N PRO A 57 -19.88 -4.00 -7.62
CA PRO A 57 -20.51 -5.09 -6.88
C PRO A 57 -19.74 -6.39 -7.06
N ARG A 58 -19.64 -7.19 -6.02
CA ARG A 58 -18.89 -8.47 -5.96
C ARG A 58 -17.37 -8.32 -6.06
N LEU A 59 -16.83 -7.12 -5.86
CA LEU A 59 -15.41 -6.83 -5.72
C LEU A 59 -15.17 -6.08 -4.40
N PRO A 60 -15.34 -6.74 -3.24
CA PRO A 60 -15.28 -6.08 -1.94
C PRO A 60 -13.91 -5.47 -1.63
N ASP A 61 -12.82 -6.07 -2.14
CA ASP A 61 -11.46 -5.61 -1.91
C ASP A 61 -11.02 -4.49 -2.86
N MET A 62 -11.88 -4.06 -3.80
CA MET A 62 -11.58 -2.93 -4.69
C MET A 62 -11.32 -1.62 -3.91
N VAL A 63 -11.77 -1.54 -2.68
CA VAL A 63 -11.47 -0.45 -1.75
C VAL A 63 -9.97 -0.29 -1.46
N PHE A 64 -9.18 -1.37 -1.54
CA PHE A 64 -7.73 -1.37 -1.32
C PHE A 64 -6.97 -0.96 -2.58
N THR A 65 -7.06 0.32 -2.91
CA THR A 65 -6.56 0.89 -4.19
C THR A 65 -5.04 0.85 -4.33
N ALA A 66 -4.25 0.74 -3.25
CA ALA A 66 -2.81 0.50 -3.34
C ALA A 66 -2.48 -0.73 -4.20
N ASN A 67 -3.36 -1.74 -4.17
CA ASN A 67 -3.19 -2.95 -4.95
C ASN A 67 -3.70 -2.84 -6.40
N ALA A 68 -4.19 -1.67 -6.84
CA ALA A 68 -4.64 -1.48 -8.22
C ALA A 68 -3.50 -1.59 -9.24
N GLY A 69 -2.31 -1.15 -8.88
CA GLY A 69 -1.12 -1.14 -9.72
C GLY A 69 -0.05 -0.19 -9.20
N LEU A 70 0.91 0.12 -10.05
CA LEU A 70 2.01 1.04 -9.78
C LEU A 70 2.01 2.16 -10.82
N THR A 71 2.13 3.42 -10.37
CA THR A 71 2.21 4.59 -11.26
C THR A 71 3.61 5.23 -11.22
N VAL A 72 4.17 5.53 -12.39
CA VAL A 72 5.39 6.33 -12.54
C VAL A 72 5.23 7.31 -13.70
N GLY A 73 5.26 8.61 -13.41
CA GLY A 73 4.88 9.61 -14.39
C GLY A 73 3.46 9.39 -14.91
N ARG A 74 3.31 9.25 -16.22
CA ARG A 74 2.00 8.96 -16.85
C ARG A 74 1.84 7.49 -17.26
N ARG A 75 2.65 6.60 -16.69
CA ARG A 75 2.57 5.16 -16.93
C ARG A 75 1.89 4.49 -15.74
N PHE A 76 1.08 3.49 -16.02
CA PHE A 76 0.41 2.65 -15.03
C PHE A 76 0.64 1.18 -15.35
N ILE A 77 1.22 0.45 -14.41
CA ILE A 77 1.39 -1.00 -14.47
C ILE A 77 0.27 -1.62 -13.63
N PRO A 78 -0.80 -2.16 -14.25
CA PRO A 78 -1.89 -2.80 -13.51
C PRO A 78 -1.41 -4.02 -12.73
N SER A 79 -2.02 -4.25 -11.58
CA SER A 79 -1.80 -5.48 -10.83
C SER A 79 -2.31 -6.70 -11.58
N ASN A 80 -1.56 -7.79 -11.48
CA ASN A 80 -2.00 -9.12 -11.84
C ASN A 80 -2.13 -9.93 -10.54
N PHE A 81 -3.35 -9.99 -10.03
CA PHE A 81 -3.63 -10.55 -8.71
C PHE A 81 -3.38 -12.05 -8.63
N ARG A 82 -2.71 -12.49 -7.57
CA ARG A 82 -2.50 -13.92 -7.27
C ARG A 82 -3.81 -14.63 -6.96
N HIS A 83 -4.68 -13.98 -6.21
CA HIS A 83 -5.97 -14.53 -5.80
C HIS A 83 -7.06 -14.19 -6.82
N LYS A 84 -7.74 -15.23 -7.32
CA LYS A 84 -8.82 -15.10 -8.32
C LYS A 84 -9.97 -14.22 -7.85
N GLU A 85 -10.19 -14.14 -6.55
CA GLU A 85 -11.22 -13.33 -5.90
C GLU A 85 -11.04 -11.84 -6.23
N ARG A 86 -9.78 -11.39 -6.44
CA ARG A 86 -9.43 -10.02 -6.78
C ARG A 86 -9.16 -9.77 -8.26
N ALA A 87 -8.99 -10.81 -9.05
CA ALA A 87 -8.63 -10.68 -10.47
C ALA A 87 -9.62 -9.82 -11.28
N GLY A 88 -10.88 -9.79 -10.87
CA GLY A 88 -11.92 -8.97 -11.50
C GLY A 88 -11.76 -7.46 -11.30
N GLU A 89 -10.89 -7.00 -10.39
CA GLU A 89 -10.64 -5.58 -10.13
C GLU A 89 -9.81 -4.92 -11.24
N GLN A 90 -8.83 -5.64 -11.79
CA GLN A 90 -7.84 -5.15 -12.74
C GLN A 90 -8.43 -4.39 -13.94
N PRO A 91 -9.46 -4.90 -14.66
CA PRO A 91 -10.00 -4.19 -15.83
C PRO A 91 -10.61 -2.83 -15.50
N PHE A 92 -11.20 -2.70 -14.30
CA PHE A 92 -11.81 -1.43 -13.87
C PHE A 92 -10.74 -0.38 -13.58
N PHE A 93 -9.67 -0.75 -12.88
CA PHE A 93 -8.54 0.14 -12.62
C PHE A 93 -7.83 0.54 -13.91
N ALA A 94 -7.50 -0.42 -14.80
CA ALA A 94 -6.85 -0.14 -16.07
C ALA A 94 -7.69 0.79 -16.95
N LYS A 95 -9.01 0.56 -17.04
CA LYS A 95 -9.92 1.41 -17.78
C LYS A 95 -9.98 2.83 -17.20
N TRP A 96 -10.09 2.94 -15.87
CA TRP A 96 -10.16 4.24 -15.20
C TRP A 96 -8.87 5.03 -15.44
N MET A 97 -7.70 4.40 -15.30
CA MET A 97 -6.40 5.03 -15.52
C MET A 97 -6.23 5.49 -16.98
N ALA A 98 -6.61 4.66 -17.97
CA ALA A 98 -6.59 5.03 -19.38
C ALA A 98 -7.49 6.25 -19.67
N GLN A 99 -8.64 6.37 -19.00
CA GLN A 99 -9.55 7.52 -19.13
C GLN A 99 -8.97 8.81 -18.48
N HIS A 100 -7.92 8.69 -17.66
CA HIS A 100 -7.22 9.80 -17.02
C HIS A 100 -5.81 10.02 -17.63
N ASP A 101 -5.65 9.64 -18.91
CA ASP A 101 -4.46 9.86 -19.73
C ASP A 101 -3.20 9.12 -19.22
N TYR A 102 -3.36 7.96 -18.57
CA TYR A 102 -2.26 7.06 -18.26
C TYR A 102 -2.04 6.05 -19.38
N GLU A 103 -0.79 5.83 -19.76
CA GLU A 103 -0.35 4.72 -20.60
C GLU A 103 -0.35 3.43 -19.77
N ILE A 104 -0.97 2.37 -20.30
CA ILE A 104 -1.10 1.10 -19.58
C ILE A 104 -0.02 0.14 -20.01
N ASP A 105 0.85 -0.23 -19.09
CA ASP A 105 1.94 -1.17 -19.29
C ASP A 105 1.59 -2.54 -18.69
N TRP A 106 1.27 -3.50 -19.54
CA TRP A 106 0.87 -4.83 -19.09
C TRP A 106 2.06 -5.71 -18.75
N LEU A 107 2.06 -6.34 -17.58
CA LEU A 107 2.97 -7.44 -17.26
C LEU A 107 2.55 -8.73 -18.00
N PRO A 108 3.49 -9.66 -18.23
CA PRO A 108 3.15 -11.00 -18.70
C PRO A 108 2.14 -11.68 -17.77
N GLU A 109 1.09 -12.28 -18.33
CA GLU A 109 -0.04 -12.89 -17.58
C GLU A 109 0.37 -13.89 -16.48
N LYS A 110 1.55 -14.50 -16.61
CA LYS A 110 2.05 -15.51 -15.65
C LYS A 110 2.78 -14.91 -14.45
N LEU A 111 2.98 -13.59 -14.42
CA LEU A 111 3.70 -12.91 -13.34
C LEU A 111 2.70 -12.21 -12.43
N TYR A 112 2.58 -12.70 -11.20
CA TYR A 112 1.78 -12.01 -10.19
C TYR A 112 2.49 -10.77 -9.67
N PHE A 113 1.69 -9.70 -9.49
CA PHE A 113 2.12 -8.42 -8.95
C PHE A 113 0.91 -7.68 -8.37
N GLU A 114 1.05 -7.14 -7.16
CA GLU A 114 -0.06 -6.48 -6.47
C GLU A 114 0.23 -4.99 -6.13
N GLY A 115 0.73 -4.26 -7.15
CA GLY A 115 0.80 -2.79 -7.13
C GLY A 115 1.68 -2.18 -6.04
N GLU A 116 1.26 -1.03 -5.55
CA GLU A 116 1.94 -0.30 -4.46
C GLU A 116 1.87 -1.04 -3.11
N GLY A 117 1.06 -2.08 -2.99
CA GLY A 117 1.10 -3.00 -1.85
C GLY A 117 2.47 -3.66 -1.72
N ASP A 118 3.09 -4.02 -2.86
CA ASP A 118 4.37 -4.70 -2.92
C ASP A 118 5.49 -3.90 -3.61
N ALA A 119 5.24 -2.65 -4.03
CA ALA A 119 6.24 -1.84 -4.73
C ALA A 119 6.25 -0.40 -4.22
N LEU A 120 7.28 -0.03 -3.46
CA LEU A 120 7.42 1.27 -2.82
C LEU A 120 8.76 1.92 -3.16
N PHE A 121 8.73 3.17 -3.64
CA PHE A 121 9.95 3.94 -3.82
C PHE A 121 10.48 4.47 -2.49
N GLY A 122 11.76 4.17 -2.21
CA GLY A 122 12.52 4.77 -1.15
C GLY A 122 13.86 5.28 -1.72
N ASN A 123 14.16 6.57 -1.57
CA ASN A 123 15.27 7.21 -2.28
C ASN A 123 15.15 7.00 -3.81
N ASP A 124 16.19 6.49 -4.45
CA ASP A 124 16.21 6.19 -5.90
C ASP A 124 15.97 4.71 -6.21
N VAL A 125 15.49 3.95 -5.24
CA VAL A 125 15.29 2.50 -5.31
C VAL A 125 13.81 2.17 -5.24
N LEU A 126 13.39 1.20 -6.04
CA LEU A 126 12.08 0.56 -5.90
C LEU A 126 12.24 -0.70 -5.05
N PHE A 127 11.78 -0.66 -3.82
CA PHE A 127 11.68 -1.86 -2.98
C PHE A 127 10.46 -2.68 -3.40
N CYS A 128 10.67 -3.97 -3.61
CA CYS A 128 9.64 -4.89 -4.08
C CYS A 128 9.51 -6.09 -3.14
N GLY A 129 8.36 -6.21 -2.47
CA GLY A 129 8.02 -7.36 -1.62
C GLY A 129 7.59 -8.57 -2.42
N TYR A 130 7.97 -9.79 -1.98
CA TYR A 130 7.56 -11.03 -2.64
C TYR A 130 7.30 -12.16 -1.65
N LYS A 131 6.84 -13.28 -2.17
CA LYS A 131 6.51 -14.56 -1.58
C LYS A 131 5.02 -14.81 -1.41
N PHE A 132 4.26 -13.87 -0.81
CA PHE A 132 2.84 -14.11 -0.52
C PHE A 132 1.93 -13.71 -1.67
N ARG A 133 2.19 -12.56 -2.31
CA ARG A 133 1.32 -11.97 -3.32
C ARG A 133 2.04 -11.74 -4.65
N SER A 134 3.12 -11.01 -4.66
CA SER A 134 3.90 -10.76 -5.87
C SER A 134 4.98 -11.82 -6.09
N ASP A 135 5.33 -12.06 -7.36
CA ASP A 135 6.41 -12.93 -7.77
C ASP A 135 7.70 -12.13 -7.92
N ILE A 136 8.83 -12.70 -7.48
CA ILE A 136 10.14 -12.07 -7.63
C ILE A 136 10.48 -11.80 -9.12
N GLN A 137 9.99 -12.63 -10.04
CA GLN A 137 10.22 -12.43 -11.49
C GLN A 137 9.49 -11.18 -12.03
N SER A 138 8.39 -10.76 -11.40
CA SER A 138 7.69 -9.52 -11.79
C SER A 138 8.54 -8.28 -11.52
N HIS A 139 9.38 -8.30 -10.49
CA HIS A 139 10.24 -7.18 -10.11
C HIS A 139 11.24 -6.81 -11.21
N ARG A 140 11.84 -7.84 -11.85
CA ARG A 140 12.73 -7.63 -12.98
C ARG A 140 12.01 -6.98 -14.16
N ALA A 141 10.83 -7.50 -14.52
CA ALA A 141 10.04 -6.94 -15.60
C ALA A 141 9.66 -5.47 -15.33
N ILE A 142 9.26 -5.16 -14.10
CA ILE A 142 8.92 -3.79 -13.68
C ILE A 142 10.16 -2.89 -13.72
N ALA A 143 11.31 -3.34 -13.21
CA ALA A 143 12.56 -2.59 -13.25
C ALA A 143 12.99 -2.25 -14.68
N GLU A 144 12.90 -3.22 -15.60
CA GLU A 144 13.18 -3.03 -17.02
C GLU A 144 12.20 -2.05 -17.68
N MET A 145 10.88 -2.15 -17.38
CA MET A 145 9.85 -1.24 -17.88
C MET A 145 10.06 0.20 -17.41
N LEU A 146 10.46 0.38 -16.16
CA LEU A 146 10.60 1.70 -15.53
C LEU A 146 12.01 2.29 -15.68
N GLY A 147 13.02 1.48 -16.05
CA GLY A 147 14.41 1.90 -16.11
C GLY A 147 14.97 2.28 -14.74
N CYS A 148 14.57 1.60 -13.66
CA CYS A 148 14.98 1.89 -12.29
C CYS A 148 15.65 0.68 -11.62
N LEU A 149 16.37 0.95 -10.53
CA LEU A 149 16.88 -0.10 -9.65
C LEU A 149 15.74 -0.64 -8.80
N ALA A 150 15.46 -1.96 -8.90
CA ALA A 150 14.54 -2.65 -8.02
C ALA A 150 15.29 -3.60 -7.08
N ILE A 151 14.91 -3.57 -5.80
CA ILE A 151 15.44 -4.46 -4.75
C ILE A 151 14.31 -5.34 -4.25
N SER A 152 14.47 -6.65 -4.45
CA SER A 152 13.50 -7.64 -3.99
C SER A 152 13.75 -7.97 -2.53
N VAL A 153 12.72 -7.89 -1.69
CA VAL A 153 12.76 -8.22 -0.27
C VAL A 153 11.74 -9.32 0.06
N GLU A 154 12.20 -10.40 0.68
CA GLU A 154 11.34 -11.51 1.05
C GLU A 154 10.54 -11.18 2.31
N LEU A 155 9.21 -11.33 2.22
CA LEU A 155 8.30 -11.25 3.36
C LEU A 155 8.21 -12.63 4.02
N VAL A 156 8.52 -12.73 5.32
CA VAL A 156 8.57 -14.02 6.02
C VAL A 156 7.43 -14.23 7.02
N ASP A 157 6.76 -13.17 7.42
CA ASP A 157 5.60 -13.25 8.31
C ASP A 157 4.30 -13.08 7.49
N PRO A 158 3.44 -14.10 7.42
CA PRO A 158 2.20 -14.05 6.63
C PRO A 158 1.20 -12.99 7.11
N ARG A 159 1.35 -12.45 8.32
CA ARG A 159 0.54 -11.32 8.81
C ARG A 159 0.86 -10.03 8.09
N PHE A 160 2.09 -9.91 7.58
CA PHE A 160 2.58 -8.77 6.78
C PHE A 160 2.80 -9.24 5.33
N TYR A 161 1.71 -9.60 4.67
CA TYR A 161 1.71 -10.27 3.36
C TYR A 161 1.94 -9.33 2.17
N HIS A 162 1.90 -8.00 2.40
CA HIS A 162 2.34 -6.96 1.48
C HIS A 162 3.42 -6.08 2.12
N LEU A 163 4.28 -5.51 1.29
CA LEU A 163 5.38 -4.65 1.73
C LEU A 163 4.88 -3.40 2.47
N ASP A 164 3.80 -2.77 1.99
CA ASP A 164 3.21 -1.56 2.58
C ASP A 164 2.64 -1.77 3.98
N THR A 165 2.47 -3.02 4.42
CA THR A 165 2.00 -3.34 5.77
C THR A 165 3.11 -3.30 6.82
N CYS A 166 4.38 -3.40 6.40
CA CYS A 166 5.53 -3.51 7.29
C CYS A 166 6.70 -2.57 6.95
N PHE A 167 6.57 -1.75 5.91
CA PHE A 167 7.58 -0.77 5.50
C PHE A 167 6.92 0.49 4.92
N CYS A 168 7.41 1.65 5.37
CA CYS A 168 6.99 2.95 4.87
C CYS A 168 8.20 3.86 4.67
N PRO A 169 8.63 4.12 3.43
CA PRO A 169 9.69 5.08 3.14
C PRO A 169 9.24 6.53 3.39
N LEU A 170 10.19 7.36 3.85
CA LEU A 170 10.01 8.78 4.09
C LEU A 170 10.73 9.63 3.02
N PRO A 171 10.25 10.85 2.73
CA PRO A 171 10.82 11.71 1.68
C PRO A 171 12.25 12.19 1.92
N ASP A 172 12.71 12.13 3.18
CA ASP A 172 14.07 12.55 3.58
C ASP A 172 15.12 11.43 3.50
N GLY A 173 14.74 10.30 2.90
CA GLY A 173 15.62 9.13 2.74
C GLY A 173 15.58 8.15 3.89
N GLY A 174 14.87 8.51 4.97
CA GLY A 174 14.54 7.63 6.08
C GLY A 174 13.31 6.76 5.82
N GLY A 175 12.87 6.09 6.87
CA GLY A 175 11.66 5.25 6.83
C GLY A 175 11.31 4.69 8.19
N PHE A 176 10.19 4.02 8.27
CA PHE A 176 9.84 3.22 9.44
C PHE A 176 9.35 1.84 8.99
N TRP A 177 9.70 0.83 9.76
CA TRP A 177 9.53 -0.54 9.34
C TRP A 177 9.47 -1.52 10.50
N PHE A 178 8.96 -2.71 10.23
CA PHE A 178 8.97 -3.84 11.15
C PHE A 178 9.96 -4.90 10.65
N PRO A 179 11.21 -4.95 11.17
CA PRO A 179 12.27 -5.81 10.66
C PRO A 179 11.91 -7.30 10.64
N ASN A 180 11.15 -7.79 11.63
CA ASN A 180 10.79 -9.19 11.74
C ASN A 180 9.85 -9.69 10.63
N ALA A 181 9.29 -8.79 9.82
CA ALA A 181 8.53 -9.17 8.63
C ALA A 181 9.41 -9.63 7.46
N PHE A 182 10.73 -9.39 7.51
CA PHE A 182 11.69 -9.64 6.44
C PHE A 182 12.71 -10.72 6.81
N ASP A 183 13.20 -11.44 5.81
CA ASP A 183 14.38 -12.29 5.96
C ASP A 183 15.66 -11.45 6.21
N GLU A 184 16.76 -12.12 6.59
CA GLU A 184 18.01 -11.42 6.89
C GLU A 184 18.60 -10.65 5.69
N TYR A 185 18.39 -11.15 4.46
CA TYR A 185 18.85 -10.46 3.26
C TYR A 185 18.03 -9.19 3.02
N GLY A 186 16.72 -9.27 3.10
CA GLY A 186 15.81 -8.11 2.97
C GLY A 186 16.10 -7.04 4.01
N GLN A 187 16.35 -7.45 5.27
CA GLN A 187 16.73 -6.50 6.32
C GLN A 187 18.05 -5.77 6.00
N ARG A 188 19.08 -6.47 5.53
CA ARG A 188 20.34 -5.84 5.13
C ARG A 188 20.16 -4.91 3.94
N ALA A 189 19.44 -5.35 2.92
CA ALA A 189 19.17 -4.56 1.71
C ALA A 189 18.43 -3.26 2.03
N ILE A 190 17.42 -3.31 2.89
CA ILE A 190 16.70 -2.10 3.33
C ILE A 190 17.64 -1.15 4.08
N ARG A 191 18.44 -1.65 5.04
CA ARG A 191 19.40 -0.82 5.80
C ARG A 191 20.50 -0.21 4.93
N GLU A 192 20.90 -0.88 3.84
CA GLU A 192 21.92 -0.38 2.92
C GLU A 192 21.44 0.83 2.11
N HIS A 193 20.15 0.87 1.76
CA HIS A 193 19.60 1.88 0.86
C HIS A 193 18.77 2.96 1.56
N MET A 194 18.46 2.78 2.84
CA MET A 194 17.71 3.73 3.66
C MET A 194 18.61 4.28 4.78
N THR A 195 18.63 5.60 4.94
CA THR A 195 19.60 6.27 5.81
C THR A 195 19.22 6.28 7.28
N ASP A 196 17.96 6.44 7.60
CA ASP A 196 17.46 6.64 8.97
C ASP A 196 16.15 5.88 9.18
N LEU A 197 16.26 4.65 9.67
CA LEU A 197 15.14 3.74 9.87
C LEU A 197 14.63 3.76 11.31
N ILE A 198 13.34 3.99 11.49
CA ILE A 198 12.63 3.76 12.75
C ILE A 198 12.15 2.31 12.78
N GLU A 199 12.69 1.50 13.68
CA GLU A 199 12.14 0.17 13.95
C GLU A 199 10.86 0.32 14.78
N VAL A 200 9.78 -0.27 14.27
CA VAL A 200 8.47 -0.29 14.93
C VAL A 200 8.41 -1.45 15.92
N ALA A 201 7.90 -1.17 17.11
CA ALA A 201 7.71 -2.20 18.13
C ALA A 201 6.69 -3.27 17.66
N PRO A 202 6.89 -4.55 18.01
CA PRO A 202 6.00 -5.63 17.58
C PRO A 202 4.52 -5.38 17.88
N GLU A 203 4.23 -4.81 19.05
CA GLU A 203 2.87 -4.50 19.49
C GLU A 203 2.23 -3.44 18.57
N GLU A 204 2.99 -2.42 18.19
CA GLU A 204 2.52 -1.35 17.31
C GLU A 204 2.41 -1.83 15.85
N ALA A 205 3.31 -2.72 15.41
CA ALA A 205 3.25 -3.31 14.07
C ALA A 205 1.94 -4.08 13.84
N MET A 206 1.40 -4.72 14.88
CA MET A 206 0.12 -5.43 14.82
C MET A 206 -1.09 -4.50 14.60
N HIS A 207 -0.93 -3.19 14.78
CA HIS A 207 -1.91 -2.18 14.39
C HIS A 207 -1.72 -1.65 12.95
N PHE A 208 -0.91 -2.33 12.13
CA PHE A 208 -0.55 -1.88 10.78
C PHE A 208 0.08 -0.48 10.75
N SER A 209 0.87 -0.13 11.74
CA SER A 209 1.42 1.21 11.91
C SER A 209 2.32 1.66 10.73
N CYS A 210 2.95 0.70 10.01
CA CYS A 210 3.69 0.98 8.79
C CYS A 210 2.79 1.25 7.58
N ASN A 211 1.51 0.89 7.62
CA ASN A 211 0.57 1.09 6.52
C ASN A 211 0.08 2.54 6.50
N ALA A 212 0.99 3.47 6.22
CA ALA A 212 0.81 4.89 6.34
C ALA A 212 0.94 5.62 4.99
N VAL A 213 0.18 6.71 4.83
CA VAL A 213 0.25 7.61 3.68
C VAL A 213 1.07 8.82 4.05
N VAL A 214 2.19 9.03 3.36
CA VAL A 214 3.12 10.15 3.60
C VAL A 214 2.96 11.20 2.51
N ILE A 215 2.58 12.41 2.89
CA ILE A 215 2.44 13.57 2.00
C ILE A 215 3.30 14.71 2.55
N GLU A 216 4.48 14.89 1.97
CA GLU A 216 5.48 15.85 2.47
C GLU A 216 5.84 15.59 3.95
N ARG A 217 5.37 16.43 4.87
CA ARG A 217 5.59 16.28 6.32
C ARG A 217 4.35 15.78 7.07
N ASP A 218 3.27 15.47 6.38
CA ASP A 218 2.06 14.93 6.97
C ASP A 218 2.01 13.40 6.79
N ILE A 219 1.76 12.68 7.88
CA ILE A 219 1.67 11.21 7.89
C ILE A 219 0.30 10.80 8.41
N VAL A 220 -0.50 10.18 7.55
CA VAL A 220 -1.80 9.60 7.91
C VAL A 220 -1.60 8.11 8.14
N LEU A 221 -1.83 7.65 9.36
CA LEU A 221 -1.53 6.28 9.81
C LEU A 221 -2.64 5.73 10.71
N PRO A 222 -2.74 4.40 10.88
CA PRO A 222 -3.68 3.81 11.81
C PRO A 222 -3.38 4.21 13.26
N GLN A 223 -4.41 4.27 14.09
CA GLN A 223 -4.26 4.39 15.54
C GLN A 223 -3.61 3.14 16.14
N GLY A 224 -2.96 3.29 17.31
CA GLY A 224 -2.38 2.19 18.08
C GLY A 224 -0.85 2.15 18.08
N ALA A 225 -0.19 3.22 17.58
CA ALA A 225 1.29 3.30 17.51
C ALA A 225 1.83 4.58 18.17
N PRO A 226 1.64 4.81 19.49
CA PRO A 226 2.04 6.04 20.16
C PRO A 226 3.56 6.26 20.19
N GLN A 227 4.37 5.20 20.27
CA GLN A 227 5.83 5.33 20.29
C GLN A 227 6.35 5.75 18.90
N LEU A 228 5.80 5.14 17.83
CA LEU A 228 6.12 5.53 16.46
C LEU A 228 5.74 6.98 16.20
N VAL A 229 4.53 7.39 16.59
CA VAL A 229 4.06 8.78 16.45
C VAL A 229 5.02 9.76 17.12
N THR A 230 5.40 9.52 18.38
CA THR A 230 6.35 10.36 19.10
C THR A 230 7.68 10.49 18.34
N ARG A 231 8.25 9.37 17.87
CA ARG A 231 9.52 9.37 17.14
C ARG A 231 9.44 10.09 15.79
N LEU A 232 8.29 10.04 15.11
CA LEU A 232 8.06 10.78 13.86
C LEU A 232 7.89 12.29 14.12
N GLU A 233 7.19 12.65 15.18
CA GLU A 233 7.01 14.06 15.57
C GLU A 233 8.33 14.70 16.01
N GLU A 234 9.20 13.99 16.70
CA GLU A 234 10.57 14.41 17.03
C GLU A 234 11.42 14.70 15.78
N ARG A 235 11.08 14.06 14.63
CA ARG A 235 11.69 14.31 13.30
C ARG A 235 10.99 15.40 12.49
N GLY A 236 10.01 16.09 13.09
CA GLY A 236 9.29 17.21 12.48
C GLY A 236 8.17 16.77 11.52
N TYR A 237 7.71 15.53 11.58
CA TYR A 237 6.51 15.11 10.90
C TYR A 237 5.26 15.45 11.71
N ARG A 238 4.14 15.65 11.04
CA ARG A 238 2.82 15.82 11.64
C ARG A 238 2.03 14.54 11.46
N CYS A 239 1.75 13.85 12.55
CA CYS A 239 1.04 12.58 12.52
C CYS A 239 -0.47 12.77 12.66
N HIS A 240 -1.23 12.04 11.85
CA HIS A 240 -2.70 12.04 11.83
C HIS A 240 -3.23 10.60 12.04
N PRO A 241 -3.25 10.11 13.30
CA PRO A 241 -3.75 8.77 13.59
C PRO A 241 -5.25 8.66 13.37
N LEU A 242 -5.68 7.63 12.62
CA LEU A 242 -7.09 7.38 12.29
C LEU A 242 -7.55 5.99 12.75
N PRO A 243 -8.82 5.85 13.17
CA PRO A 243 -9.40 4.54 13.45
C PRO A 243 -9.58 3.75 12.15
N MET A 244 -8.98 2.55 12.08
CA MET A 244 -9.01 1.68 10.90
C MET A 244 -9.39 0.25 11.24
N SER A 245 -10.05 0.03 12.38
CA SER A 245 -10.34 -1.32 12.92
C SER A 245 -11.04 -2.23 11.91
N GLU A 246 -11.99 -1.69 11.15
CA GLU A 246 -12.78 -2.50 10.23
C GLU A 246 -12.01 -2.92 8.98
N PHE A 247 -11.06 -2.10 8.53
CA PHE A 247 -10.17 -2.45 7.42
C PHE A 247 -9.02 -3.37 7.86
N ILE A 248 -8.52 -3.22 9.08
CA ILE A 248 -7.53 -4.12 9.68
C ILE A 248 -8.07 -5.56 9.76
N LYS A 249 -9.36 -5.78 9.98
CA LYS A 249 -9.98 -7.12 9.91
C LYS A 249 -9.80 -7.79 8.54
N ALA A 250 -9.64 -7.02 7.47
CA ALA A 250 -9.34 -7.53 6.14
C ALA A 250 -7.83 -7.48 5.80
N GLY A 251 -6.99 -7.05 6.75
CA GLY A 251 -5.54 -7.00 6.58
C GLY A 251 -5.02 -5.75 5.86
N GLY A 252 -5.72 -4.61 5.95
CA GLY A 252 -5.28 -3.35 5.36
C GLY A 252 -5.64 -2.15 6.23
N ALA A 253 -5.00 -1.00 5.94
CA ALA A 253 -5.26 0.25 6.65
C ALA A 253 -5.09 1.47 5.72
N CYS A 254 -4.56 2.59 6.20
CA CYS A 254 -4.53 3.86 5.47
C CYS A 254 -3.86 3.77 4.10
N LYS A 255 -2.66 3.15 3.99
CA LYS A 255 -1.93 3.03 2.73
C LYS A 255 -2.61 2.07 1.77
N CYS A 256 -3.07 0.91 2.25
CA CYS A 256 -3.78 -0.05 1.42
C CYS A 256 -5.00 0.57 0.73
N LEU A 257 -5.70 1.51 1.38
CA LEU A 257 -6.85 2.23 0.83
C LEU A 257 -6.48 3.37 -0.14
N THR A 258 -5.19 3.58 -0.42
CA THR A 258 -4.71 4.78 -1.10
C THR A 258 -3.64 4.44 -2.14
N MET A 259 -3.87 4.78 -3.42
CA MET A 259 -2.87 4.72 -4.48
C MET A 259 -2.39 6.14 -4.82
N PHE A 260 -1.10 6.36 -4.96
CA PHE A 260 -0.53 7.60 -5.45
C PHE A 260 -0.70 7.76 -6.97
N MET A 261 -0.85 9.00 -7.46
CA MET A 261 -1.06 9.31 -8.87
C MET A 261 -0.28 10.57 -9.30
N PRO A 262 0.95 10.49 -9.75
CA PRO A 262 1.85 9.32 -9.78
C PRO A 262 2.51 9.09 -8.43
N GLN A 263 2.94 7.87 -8.16
CA GLN A 263 3.77 7.59 -6.99
C GLN A 263 5.13 8.31 -7.10
N ARG A 264 5.72 8.33 -8.30
CA ARG A 264 6.94 9.06 -8.62
C ARG A 264 6.79 9.74 -9.97
N GLU A 265 7.24 10.99 -10.08
CA GLU A 265 7.40 11.62 -11.38
C GLU A 265 8.57 10.96 -12.15
N LYS A 266 8.45 10.92 -13.47
CA LYS A 266 9.53 10.39 -14.31
C LYS A 266 10.77 11.29 -14.14
N ALA A 267 11.91 10.70 -13.82
CA ALA A 267 13.17 11.39 -13.73
C ALA A 267 13.61 11.97 -15.10
#